data_0e75bde012ec49590ef86ccffcd49b36
#
_entry.id   0e75bde012ec49590ef86ccffcd49b36
#
_cell.length_a   1.000
_cell.length_b   1.000
_cell.length_c   1.000
_cell.angle_alpha   90.00
_cell.angle_beta   90.00
_cell.angle_gamma   90.00
#
_symmetry.space_group_name_H-M   'P 1'
#
loop_
_entity.id
_entity.type
_entity.pdbx_description
1 polymer ?
#
loop_
_entity_poly.entity_id
_entity_poly.type
_entity_poly.pdbx_seq_one_letter_code
_entity_poly.pdbx_strand_id
1 'polypeptide(L)'
;LSSLSSQKIFLPSACGGGGTCAMCKCQILDGGGDILPTEVGHLSRTEQKENVRLACQVKVKGDMNIKIPDEIFGIKKWEATVVRNHNVASFIKEFVVQLPEDMDYRPGGYIQIEIPECEIDFKDLNIDAHPEEHDQVDKFQLEWEKFGLWDLKMKNEEVITRAYSMASYPAEGREVMLNVRIATPPFDRAKNGWMSVNP
;
A
#
# COMPACT_ATOMS: atom_id res chain seq x y z
N LEU A 1 -5.29 11.17 -7.13
CA LEU A 1 -5.89 9.91 -6.64
C LEU A 1 -6.95 10.17 -5.57
N SER A 2 -6.65 10.90 -4.51
CA SER A 2 -7.57 11.14 -3.40
C SER A 2 -8.93 11.69 -3.84
N SER A 3 -8.96 12.65 -4.76
CA SER A 3 -10.23 13.18 -5.30
C SER A 3 -11.08 12.15 -6.05
N LEU A 4 -10.45 11.18 -6.71
CA LEU A 4 -11.13 10.06 -7.36
C LEU A 4 -11.64 9.05 -6.32
N SER A 5 -10.80 8.71 -5.34
CA SER A 5 -11.17 7.79 -4.27
C SER A 5 -12.36 8.30 -3.44
N SER A 6 -12.43 9.61 -3.19
CA SER A 6 -13.59 10.22 -2.50
C SER A 6 -14.91 10.05 -3.29
N GLN A 7 -14.82 9.87 -4.61
CA GLN A 7 -15.95 9.57 -5.50
C GLN A 7 -16.11 8.05 -5.77
N LYS A 8 -15.44 7.19 -4.97
CA LYS A 8 -15.47 5.74 -5.11
C LYS A 8 -14.88 5.22 -6.44
N ILE A 9 -13.96 5.99 -7.02
CA ILE A 9 -13.22 5.61 -8.23
C ILE A 9 -11.80 5.27 -7.82
N PHE A 10 -11.44 4.00 -7.87
CA PHE A 10 -10.18 3.48 -7.33
C PHE A 10 -9.20 3.13 -8.46
N LEU A 11 -8.32 4.05 -8.82
CA LEU A 11 -7.24 3.76 -9.76
C LEU A 11 -6.15 2.91 -9.11
N PRO A 12 -5.60 1.91 -9.80
CA PRO A 12 -4.51 1.10 -9.31
C PRO A 12 -3.30 1.95 -8.92
N SER A 13 -2.67 1.68 -7.78
CA SER A 13 -1.49 2.43 -7.34
C SER A 13 -0.62 1.59 -6.40
N ALA A 14 0.27 0.76 -6.95
CA ALA A 14 1.18 -0.06 -6.16
C ALA A 14 2.20 0.78 -5.37
N CYS A 15 2.55 1.99 -5.83
CA CYS A 15 3.47 2.89 -5.13
C CYS A 15 2.78 3.83 -4.13
N GLY A 16 1.48 3.71 -3.92
CA GLY A 16 0.73 4.58 -3.02
C GLY A 16 0.72 6.05 -3.42
N GLY A 17 0.83 6.35 -4.72
CA GLY A 17 0.83 7.73 -5.21
C GLY A 17 2.22 8.35 -5.44
N GLY A 18 3.30 7.59 -5.23
CA GLY A 18 4.68 8.07 -5.36
C GLY A 18 5.17 8.27 -6.80
N GLY A 19 4.34 8.04 -7.82
CA GLY A 19 4.69 8.28 -9.24
C GLY A 19 5.63 7.26 -9.87
N THR A 20 5.90 6.13 -9.22
CA THR A 20 6.95 5.18 -9.66
C THR A 20 6.43 3.90 -10.32
N CYS A 21 5.18 3.49 -10.06
CA CYS A 21 4.64 2.23 -10.60
C CYS A 21 3.91 2.37 -11.95
N ALA A 22 3.57 3.59 -12.34
CA ALA A 22 2.82 3.91 -13.57
C ALA A 22 1.44 3.21 -13.72
N MET A 23 0.86 2.70 -12.65
CA MET A 23 -0.40 1.95 -12.71
C MET A 23 -1.63 2.85 -12.75
N CYS A 24 -1.53 4.07 -12.22
CA CYS A 24 -2.65 5.02 -12.13
C CYS A 24 -2.82 5.88 -13.40
N LYS A 25 -2.58 5.30 -14.57
CA LYS A 25 -2.73 6.00 -15.84
C LYS A 25 -4.19 6.37 -16.10
N CYS A 26 -4.41 7.60 -16.52
CA CYS A 26 -5.69 8.09 -17.04
C CYS A 26 -5.43 9.09 -18.16
N GLN A 27 -6.39 9.24 -19.08
CA GLN A 27 -6.30 10.26 -20.12
C GLN A 27 -6.96 11.54 -19.62
N ILE A 28 -6.24 12.65 -19.69
CA ILE A 28 -6.77 13.96 -19.37
C ILE A 28 -7.27 14.60 -20.65
N LEU A 29 -8.58 14.86 -20.72
CA LEU A 29 -9.20 15.49 -21.88
C LEU A 29 -9.15 17.02 -21.78
N ASP A 30 -9.23 17.55 -20.55
CA ASP A 30 -9.13 18.98 -20.28
C ASP A 30 -8.72 19.25 -18.83
N GLY A 31 -8.03 20.37 -18.57
CA GLY A 31 -7.74 20.89 -17.22
C GLY A 31 -6.53 20.31 -16.50
N GLY A 32 -5.74 19.40 -17.12
CA GLY A 32 -4.65 18.68 -16.45
C GLY A 32 -3.29 19.37 -16.41
N GLY A 33 -3.10 20.44 -17.17
CA GLY A 33 -1.79 21.06 -17.36
C GLY A 33 -0.79 20.15 -18.10
N ASP A 34 0.47 20.56 -18.15
CA ASP A 34 1.52 19.86 -18.88
C ASP A 34 1.98 18.57 -18.19
N ILE A 35 2.53 17.63 -18.99
CA ILE A 35 3.16 16.40 -18.48
C ILE A 35 4.39 16.78 -17.67
N LEU A 36 4.47 16.23 -16.45
CA LEU A 36 5.59 16.52 -15.54
C LEU A 36 6.85 15.69 -15.91
N PRO A 37 8.04 16.20 -15.63
CA PRO A 37 9.28 15.43 -15.85
C PRO A 37 9.28 14.05 -15.16
N THR A 38 8.62 13.93 -14.00
CA THR A 38 8.46 12.68 -13.24
C THR A 38 7.60 11.65 -13.96
N GLU A 39 6.75 12.06 -14.90
CA GLU A 39 5.84 11.18 -15.64
C GLU A 39 6.47 10.70 -16.97
N VAL A 40 7.36 11.48 -17.56
CA VAL A 40 7.91 11.24 -18.92
C VAL A 40 8.52 9.85 -19.06
N GLY A 41 9.23 9.38 -18.04
CA GLY A 41 9.87 8.05 -18.04
C GLY A 41 8.88 6.86 -17.97
N HIS A 42 7.62 7.13 -17.64
CA HIS A 42 6.57 6.13 -17.47
C HIS A 42 5.52 6.13 -18.58
N LEU A 43 5.60 7.10 -19.49
CA LEU A 43 4.65 7.30 -20.57
C LEU A 43 5.34 7.09 -21.91
N SER A 44 4.77 6.25 -22.76
CA SER A 44 5.20 6.12 -24.14
C SER A 44 4.96 7.43 -24.93
N ARG A 45 5.62 7.59 -26.08
CA ARG A 45 5.43 8.76 -26.96
C ARG A 45 3.98 8.90 -27.42
N THR A 46 3.28 7.79 -27.62
CA THR A 46 1.86 7.79 -28.00
C THR A 46 1.00 8.27 -26.84
N GLU A 47 1.19 7.72 -25.66
CA GLU A 47 0.47 8.13 -24.44
C GLU A 47 0.67 9.63 -24.13
N GLN A 48 1.89 10.14 -24.32
CA GLN A 48 2.15 11.58 -24.14
C GLN A 48 1.37 12.45 -25.14
N LYS A 49 1.27 12.01 -26.41
CA LYS A 49 0.47 12.72 -27.44
C LYS A 49 -1.03 12.67 -27.17
N GLU A 50 -1.50 11.58 -26.57
CA GLU A 50 -2.90 11.38 -26.18
C GLU A 50 -3.23 11.99 -24.81
N ASN A 51 -2.28 12.74 -24.24
CA ASN A 51 -2.41 13.37 -22.93
C ASN A 51 -2.75 12.38 -21.80
N VAL A 52 -2.17 11.17 -21.88
CA VAL A 52 -2.21 10.22 -20.75
C VAL A 52 -1.29 10.73 -19.65
N ARG A 53 -1.74 10.66 -18.42
CA ARG A 53 -1.04 11.15 -17.24
C ARG A 53 -1.06 10.10 -16.12
N LEU A 54 -0.15 10.24 -15.18
CA LEU A 54 -0.23 9.52 -13.91
C LEU A 54 -1.14 10.29 -12.95
N ALA A 55 -2.32 9.76 -12.64
CA ALA A 55 -3.31 10.46 -11.82
C ALA A 55 -2.78 10.91 -10.45
N CYS A 56 -1.78 10.21 -9.89
CA CYS A 56 -1.12 10.60 -8.65
C CYS A 56 -0.23 11.85 -8.78
N GLN A 57 0.20 12.20 -9.99
CA GLN A 57 1.05 13.36 -10.25
C GLN A 57 0.24 14.59 -10.73
N VAL A 58 -1.01 14.38 -11.10
CA VAL A 58 -1.89 15.47 -11.56
C VAL A 58 -2.49 16.18 -10.35
N LYS A 59 -2.23 17.47 -10.24
CA LYS A 59 -2.86 18.34 -9.22
C LYS A 59 -4.14 18.94 -9.76
N VAL A 60 -5.24 18.73 -9.05
CA VAL A 60 -6.54 19.36 -9.35
C VAL A 60 -6.45 20.83 -8.97
N LYS A 61 -6.57 21.72 -9.96
CA LYS A 61 -6.56 23.18 -9.77
C LYS A 61 -7.88 23.85 -10.16
N GLY A 62 -8.78 23.09 -10.72
CA GLY A 62 -10.08 23.53 -11.22
C GLY A 62 -10.81 22.35 -11.83
N ASP A 63 -11.84 22.63 -12.60
CA ASP A 63 -12.58 21.60 -13.32
C ASP A 63 -11.68 20.84 -14.30
N MET A 64 -11.86 19.54 -14.35
CA MET A 64 -11.07 18.65 -15.20
C MET A 64 -11.99 17.64 -15.87
N ASN A 65 -11.69 17.31 -17.12
CA ASN A 65 -12.33 16.22 -17.83
C ASN A 65 -11.30 15.09 -18.02
N ILE A 66 -11.61 13.92 -17.46
CA ILE A 66 -10.71 12.76 -17.50
C ILE A 66 -11.44 11.54 -18.06
N LYS A 67 -10.71 10.72 -18.80
CA LYS A 67 -11.14 9.39 -19.22
C LYS A 67 -10.32 8.36 -18.48
N ILE A 68 -11.00 7.45 -17.79
CA ILE A 68 -10.39 6.33 -17.07
C ILE A 68 -10.78 5.01 -17.76
N PRO A 69 -9.96 3.95 -17.64
CA PRO A 69 -10.30 2.64 -18.19
C PRO A 69 -11.59 2.09 -17.58
N ASP A 70 -12.41 1.42 -18.40
CA ASP A 70 -13.72 0.92 -17.96
C ASP A 70 -13.61 -0.14 -16.86
N GLU A 71 -12.51 -0.88 -16.82
CA GLU A 71 -12.22 -1.92 -15.83
C GLU A 71 -12.17 -1.36 -14.39
N ILE A 72 -11.89 -0.07 -14.24
CA ILE A 72 -11.83 0.60 -12.94
C ILE A 72 -13.19 0.63 -12.24
N PHE A 73 -14.29 0.67 -12.99
CA PHE A 73 -15.65 0.69 -12.43
C PHE A 73 -16.08 -0.65 -11.83
N GLY A 74 -15.36 -1.73 -12.10
CA GLY A 74 -15.56 -3.05 -11.49
C GLY A 74 -14.82 -3.28 -10.18
N ILE A 75 -13.99 -2.35 -9.72
CA ILE A 75 -13.22 -2.50 -8.49
C ILE A 75 -14.15 -2.37 -7.28
N LYS A 76 -14.14 -3.39 -6.44
CA LYS A 76 -14.90 -3.42 -5.19
C LYS A 76 -13.99 -3.05 -4.01
N LYS A 77 -14.58 -2.42 -3.00
CA LYS A 77 -13.96 -2.19 -1.70
C LYS A 77 -14.75 -2.96 -0.64
N TRP A 78 -14.05 -3.71 0.19
CA TRP A 78 -14.62 -4.46 1.30
C TRP A 78 -14.04 -4.02 2.64
N GLU A 79 -14.83 -4.15 3.66
CA GLU A 79 -14.33 -4.25 5.03
C GLU A 79 -14.02 -5.73 5.30
N ALA A 80 -12.81 -6.01 5.74
CA ALA A 80 -12.34 -7.36 6.01
C ALA A 80 -11.96 -7.51 7.47
N THR A 81 -12.09 -8.73 8.01
CA THR A 81 -11.72 -9.03 9.38
C THR A 81 -10.31 -9.61 9.43
N VAL A 82 -9.45 -9.08 10.28
CA VAL A 82 -8.12 -9.66 10.52
C VAL A 82 -8.28 -10.95 11.30
N VAL A 83 -7.80 -12.06 10.74
CA VAL A 83 -7.86 -13.39 11.38
C VAL A 83 -6.51 -13.89 11.85
N ARG A 84 -5.41 -13.43 11.21
CA ARG A 84 -4.03 -13.69 11.66
C ARG A 84 -3.15 -12.45 11.47
N ASN A 85 -2.27 -12.19 12.42
CA ASN A 85 -1.30 -11.11 12.36
C ASN A 85 -0.13 -11.41 13.30
N HIS A 86 0.81 -12.25 12.87
CA HIS A 86 1.99 -12.63 13.64
C HIS A 86 3.25 -12.55 12.78
N ASN A 87 4.40 -12.55 13.42
CA ASN A 87 5.67 -12.49 12.72
C ASN A 87 6.10 -13.89 12.25
N VAL A 88 6.47 -13.98 10.98
CA VAL A 88 7.15 -15.17 10.39
C VAL A 88 8.64 -14.93 10.26
N ALA A 89 9.09 -13.68 10.35
CA ALA A 89 10.49 -13.28 10.46
C ALA A 89 10.57 -11.98 11.26
N SER A 90 11.77 -11.56 11.69
CA SER A 90 11.98 -10.37 12.53
C SER A 90 11.31 -9.10 12.01
N PHE A 91 11.12 -8.99 10.69
CA PHE A 91 10.55 -7.82 10.02
C PHE A 91 9.41 -8.16 9.06
N ILE A 92 8.90 -9.38 9.08
CA ILE A 92 7.83 -9.80 8.16
C ILE A 92 6.70 -10.40 8.98
N LYS A 93 5.50 -9.86 8.76
CA LYS A 93 4.25 -10.38 9.29
C LYS A 93 3.53 -11.20 8.24
N GLU A 94 3.03 -12.35 8.65
CA GLU A 94 1.91 -12.98 7.99
C GLU A 94 0.64 -12.26 8.44
N PHE A 95 -0.02 -11.65 7.48
CA PHE A 95 -1.24 -10.89 7.73
C PHE A 95 -2.36 -11.50 6.89
N VAL A 96 -3.35 -12.08 7.56
CA VAL A 96 -4.47 -12.75 6.90
C VAL A 96 -5.77 -12.05 7.24
N VAL A 97 -6.53 -11.75 6.21
CA VAL A 97 -7.84 -11.13 6.31
C VAL A 97 -8.92 -12.04 5.73
N GLN A 98 -10.06 -12.12 6.43
CA GLN A 98 -11.27 -12.79 5.97
C GLN A 98 -12.14 -11.79 5.21
N LEU A 99 -12.45 -12.09 3.96
CA LEU A 99 -13.38 -11.31 3.14
C LEU A 99 -14.84 -11.67 3.45
N PRO A 100 -15.78 -10.72 3.27
CA PRO A 100 -17.22 -10.96 3.48
C PRO A 100 -17.84 -11.84 2.38
N GLU A 101 -17.25 -11.85 1.18
CA GLU A 101 -17.68 -12.62 0.02
C GLU A 101 -16.49 -13.19 -0.74
N ASP A 102 -16.76 -14.11 -1.66
CA ASP A 102 -15.73 -14.67 -2.51
C ASP A 102 -15.17 -13.61 -3.48
N MET A 103 -13.86 -13.62 -3.66
CA MET A 103 -13.17 -12.75 -4.59
C MET A 103 -12.63 -13.56 -5.75
N ASP A 104 -13.05 -13.22 -6.97
CA ASP A 104 -12.45 -13.79 -8.17
C ASP A 104 -11.17 -13.02 -8.53
N TYR A 105 -10.04 -13.71 -8.48
CA TYR A 105 -8.74 -13.14 -8.82
C TYR A 105 -7.82 -14.18 -9.44
N ARG A 106 -6.75 -13.71 -10.07
CA ARG A 106 -5.70 -14.59 -10.61
C ARG A 106 -4.53 -14.64 -9.65
N PRO A 107 -3.87 -15.81 -9.48
CA PRO A 107 -2.63 -15.90 -8.71
C PRO A 107 -1.60 -14.85 -9.15
N GLY A 108 -0.90 -14.24 -8.20
CA GLY A 108 0.03 -13.15 -8.45
C GLY A 108 -0.64 -11.77 -8.53
N GLY A 109 -1.95 -11.69 -8.30
CA GLY A 109 -2.65 -10.43 -8.13
C GLY A 109 -2.23 -9.69 -6.86
N TYR A 110 -2.68 -8.46 -6.74
CA TYR A 110 -2.47 -7.64 -5.54
C TYR A 110 -3.78 -7.01 -5.09
N ILE A 111 -3.86 -6.71 -3.81
CA ILE A 111 -4.91 -5.88 -3.23
C ILE A 111 -4.36 -4.54 -2.77
N GLN A 112 -5.24 -3.57 -2.64
CA GLN A 112 -4.93 -2.28 -2.03
C GLN A 112 -5.57 -2.21 -0.66
N ILE A 113 -4.76 -1.89 0.35
CA ILE A 113 -5.23 -1.65 1.71
C ILE A 113 -5.23 -0.15 1.96
N GLU A 114 -6.34 0.35 2.44
CA GLU A 114 -6.47 1.72 2.92
C GLU A 114 -6.01 1.77 4.38
N ILE A 115 -5.08 2.66 4.65
CA ILE A 115 -4.49 2.88 5.97
C ILE A 115 -5.02 4.22 6.47
N PRO A 116 -5.74 4.25 7.60
CA PRO A 116 -6.31 5.47 8.16
C PRO A 116 -5.22 6.38 8.73
N GLU A 117 -5.62 7.60 9.08
CA GLU A 117 -4.81 8.44 9.96
C GLU A 117 -4.58 7.70 11.28
N CYS A 118 -3.31 7.58 11.69
CA CYS A 118 -2.96 6.90 12.93
C CYS A 118 -1.59 7.33 13.44
N GLU A 119 -1.38 7.14 14.72
CA GLU A 119 -0.06 7.23 15.36
C GLU A 119 0.15 5.94 16.15
N ILE A 120 1.27 5.26 15.89
CA ILE A 120 1.61 3.97 16.49
C ILE A 120 2.99 4.09 17.13
N ASP A 121 3.09 3.72 18.40
CA ASP A 121 4.36 3.48 19.07
C ASP A 121 4.79 2.02 18.78
N PHE A 122 6.04 1.81 18.39
CA PHE A 122 6.52 0.45 18.10
C PHE A 122 6.53 -0.45 19.34
N LYS A 123 6.51 0.14 20.54
CA LYS A 123 6.34 -0.60 21.80
C LYS A 123 5.00 -1.36 21.87
N ASP A 124 3.98 -0.88 21.15
CA ASP A 124 2.66 -1.46 21.13
C ASP A 124 2.50 -2.55 20.06
N LEU A 125 3.53 -2.74 19.22
CA LEU A 125 3.50 -3.76 18.18
C LEU A 125 3.73 -5.16 18.77
N ASN A 126 2.81 -6.06 18.52
CA ASN A 126 3.05 -7.48 18.74
C ASN A 126 3.88 -8.03 17.57
N ILE A 127 5.08 -8.54 17.88
CA ILE A 127 6.00 -9.17 16.91
C ILE A 127 6.21 -10.66 17.22
N ASP A 128 5.33 -11.26 18.01
CA ASP A 128 5.42 -12.67 18.35
C ASP A 128 5.26 -13.54 17.11
N ALA A 129 5.96 -14.66 17.13
CA ALA A 129 5.78 -15.75 16.18
C ALA A 129 4.48 -16.51 16.48
N HIS A 130 3.96 -17.22 15.48
CA HIS A 130 2.80 -18.06 15.69
C HIS A 130 3.15 -19.22 16.62
N PRO A 131 2.38 -19.46 17.71
CA PRO A 131 2.73 -20.46 18.71
C PRO A 131 2.69 -21.92 18.20
N GLU A 132 1.93 -22.19 17.15
CA GLU A 132 1.87 -23.51 16.51
C GLU A 132 3.03 -23.77 15.56
N GLU A 133 3.71 -22.72 15.09
CA GLU A 133 4.81 -22.83 14.13
C GLU A 133 6.19 -22.73 14.77
N HIS A 134 6.25 -22.21 16.01
CA HIS A 134 7.50 -21.95 16.69
C HIS A 134 7.44 -22.28 18.19
N ASP A 135 8.44 -23.01 18.66
CA ASP A 135 8.56 -23.33 20.09
C ASP A 135 8.83 -22.10 20.97
N GLN A 136 9.37 -21.04 20.41
CA GLN A 136 9.66 -19.78 21.09
C GLN A 136 8.94 -18.62 20.40
N VAL A 137 7.86 -18.15 20.98
CA VAL A 137 7.01 -17.08 20.40
C VAL A 137 7.71 -15.72 20.37
N ASP A 138 8.55 -15.42 21.33
CA ASP A 138 9.27 -14.14 21.49
C ASP A 138 10.64 -14.10 20.77
N LYS A 139 10.93 -15.09 19.94
CA LYS A 139 12.25 -15.26 19.29
C LYS A 139 12.76 -14.07 18.49
N PHE A 140 11.87 -13.20 18.01
CA PHE A 140 12.23 -12.02 17.22
C PHE A 140 12.54 -10.78 18.06
N GLN A 141 12.22 -10.77 19.36
CA GLN A 141 12.38 -9.61 20.24
C GLN A 141 13.85 -9.22 20.43
N LEU A 142 14.76 -10.19 20.49
CA LEU A 142 16.20 -9.94 20.66
C LEU A 142 16.79 -9.07 19.53
N GLU A 143 16.34 -9.27 18.28
CA GLU A 143 16.78 -8.42 17.17
C GLU A 143 16.22 -7.00 17.29
N TRP A 144 14.98 -6.87 17.71
CA TRP A 144 14.35 -5.57 17.91
C TRP A 144 15.02 -4.77 19.03
N GLU A 145 15.39 -5.43 20.12
CA GLU A 145 16.18 -4.83 21.20
C GLU A 145 17.56 -4.39 20.70
N LYS A 146 18.29 -5.30 20.02
CA LYS A 146 19.61 -5.04 19.47
C LYS A 146 19.65 -3.81 18.57
N PHE A 147 18.62 -3.60 17.77
CA PHE A 147 18.53 -2.47 16.85
C PHE A 147 17.78 -1.25 17.43
N GLY A 148 17.32 -1.31 18.67
CA GLY A 148 16.56 -0.23 19.31
C GLY A 148 15.29 0.13 18.57
N LEU A 149 14.55 -0.87 18.07
CA LEU A 149 13.38 -0.63 17.23
C LEU A 149 12.16 -0.23 18.05
N TRP A 150 12.12 -0.62 19.32
CA TRP A 150 11.06 -0.27 20.27
C TRP A 150 10.89 1.23 20.49
N ASP A 151 11.94 2.02 20.23
CA ASP A 151 11.90 3.48 20.38
C ASP A 151 11.33 4.22 19.15
N LEU A 152 10.97 3.48 18.11
CA LEU A 152 10.40 4.06 16.89
C LEU A 152 8.93 4.38 17.07
N LYS A 153 8.49 5.38 16.29
CA LYS A 153 7.10 5.76 16.14
C LYS A 153 6.74 5.86 14.67
N MET A 154 5.51 5.55 14.36
CA MET A 154 4.94 5.73 13.03
C MET A 154 3.78 6.72 13.14
N LYS A 155 3.74 7.68 12.23
CA LYS A 155 2.63 8.61 12.11
C LYS A 155 2.16 8.63 10.66
N ASN A 156 0.87 8.44 10.48
CA ASN A 156 0.18 8.61 9.22
C ASN A 156 -0.78 9.79 9.36
N GLU A 157 -0.49 10.91 8.68
CA GLU A 157 -1.24 12.17 8.84
C GLU A 157 -2.46 12.27 7.92
N GLU A 158 -2.60 11.36 6.97
CA GLU A 158 -3.71 11.32 6.03
C GLU A 158 -4.03 9.89 5.62
N VAL A 159 -5.23 9.63 5.17
CA VAL A 159 -5.61 8.33 4.63
C VAL A 159 -4.78 8.02 3.39
N ILE A 160 -4.03 6.94 3.43
CA ILE A 160 -3.19 6.49 2.32
C ILE A 160 -3.55 5.07 1.89
N THR A 161 -3.15 4.69 0.70
CA THR A 161 -3.36 3.34 0.15
C THR A 161 -2.02 2.69 -0.17
N ARG A 162 -1.87 1.42 0.20
CA ARG A 162 -0.71 0.60 -0.14
C ARG A 162 -1.15 -0.68 -0.84
N ALA A 163 -0.40 -1.10 -1.85
CA ALA A 163 -0.63 -2.34 -2.56
C ALA A 163 0.24 -3.46 -2.00
N TYR A 164 -0.37 -4.63 -1.81
CA TYR A 164 0.29 -5.84 -1.36
C TYR A 164 -0.04 -6.98 -2.31
N SER A 165 0.99 -7.71 -2.77
CA SER A 165 0.79 -8.94 -3.51
C SER A 165 0.17 -9.99 -2.60
N MET A 166 -0.84 -10.69 -3.11
CA MET A 166 -1.48 -11.78 -2.39
C MET A 166 -0.55 -13.00 -2.38
N ALA A 167 -0.35 -13.57 -1.20
CA ALA A 167 0.39 -14.81 -1.01
C ALA A 167 -0.52 -16.04 -1.11
N SER A 168 -1.82 -15.86 -0.88
CA SER A 168 -2.86 -16.88 -1.08
C SER A 168 -3.22 -17.05 -2.55
N TYR A 169 -3.89 -18.17 -2.88
CA TYR A 169 -4.45 -18.42 -4.20
C TYR A 169 -5.99 -18.64 -4.11
N PRO A 170 -6.74 -18.49 -5.22
CA PRO A 170 -8.21 -18.44 -5.17
C PRO A 170 -8.90 -19.63 -4.52
N ALA A 171 -8.32 -20.84 -4.59
CA ALA A 171 -8.94 -22.03 -4.00
C ALA A 171 -8.85 -22.10 -2.47
N GLU A 172 -8.12 -21.19 -1.82
CA GLU A 172 -8.11 -21.04 -0.36
C GLU A 172 -9.37 -20.33 0.16
N GLY A 173 -10.24 -19.87 -0.74
CA GLY A 173 -11.53 -19.30 -0.41
C GLY A 173 -11.45 -17.80 -0.08
N ARG A 174 -12.05 -17.40 1.06
CA ARG A 174 -12.20 -15.98 1.43
C ARG A 174 -11.06 -15.42 2.25
N GLU A 175 -10.09 -16.24 2.62
CA GLU A 175 -8.91 -15.77 3.33
C GLU A 175 -7.88 -15.26 2.35
N VAL A 176 -7.45 -14.03 2.54
CA VAL A 176 -6.38 -13.41 1.77
C VAL A 176 -5.17 -13.21 2.66
N MET A 177 -4.10 -13.90 2.31
CA MET A 177 -2.82 -13.83 3.01
C MET A 177 -1.89 -12.83 2.33
N LEU A 178 -1.23 -12.02 3.13
CA LEU A 178 -0.20 -11.07 2.74
C LEU A 178 1.05 -11.28 3.58
N ASN A 179 2.21 -11.12 2.96
CA ASN A 179 3.47 -10.97 3.69
C ASN A 179 3.82 -9.48 3.75
N VAL A 180 3.64 -8.89 4.92
CA VAL A 180 3.83 -7.46 5.15
C VAL A 180 5.17 -7.20 5.83
N ARG A 181 6.03 -6.44 5.17
CA ARG A 181 7.29 -6.02 5.78
C ARG A 181 7.04 -4.83 6.72
N ILE A 182 7.48 -4.96 7.97
CA ILE A 182 7.53 -3.85 8.91
C ILE A 182 8.60 -2.87 8.43
N ALA A 183 8.20 -1.65 8.10
CA ALA A 183 9.12 -0.61 7.64
C ALA A 183 9.95 -0.10 8.81
N THR A 184 11.24 0.07 8.58
CA THR A 184 12.17 0.68 9.52
C THR A 184 12.94 1.80 8.83
N PRO A 185 13.40 2.84 9.56
CA PRO A 185 14.21 3.89 8.97
C PRO A 185 15.57 3.35 8.51
N PRO A 186 16.30 4.08 7.66
CA PRO A 186 17.67 3.73 7.28
C PRO A 186 18.56 3.48 8.50
N PHE A 187 19.57 2.61 8.36
CA PHE A 187 20.42 2.16 9.45
C PHE A 187 21.09 3.31 10.24
N ASP A 188 21.47 4.38 9.58
CA ASP A 188 22.11 5.55 10.22
C ASP A 188 21.06 6.57 10.72
N ARG A 189 20.33 6.20 11.75
CA ARG A 189 19.25 7.01 12.34
C ARG A 189 19.77 8.28 13.01
N ALA A 190 20.89 8.16 13.74
CA ALA A 190 21.47 9.27 14.49
C ALA A 190 21.88 10.40 13.57
N LYS A 191 22.37 10.09 12.36
CA LYS A 191 22.77 11.05 11.35
C LYS A 191 21.59 11.75 10.67
N ASN A 192 20.47 11.02 10.52
CA ASN A 192 19.32 11.51 9.77
C ASN A 192 18.20 12.05 10.67
N GLY A 193 18.31 11.94 11.99
CA GLY A 193 17.27 12.37 12.94
C GLY A 193 15.94 11.65 12.80
N TRP A 194 15.94 10.45 12.19
CA TRP A 194 14.72 9.71 11.89
C TRP A 194 14.22 8.96 13.12
N MET A 195 13.16 9.49 13.72
CA MET A 195 12.47 8.86 14.83
C MET A 195 11.13 8.25 14.42
N SER A 196 10.73 8.39 13.15
CA SER A 196 9.46 7.89 12.64
C SER A 196 9.61 7.19 11.29
N VAL A 197 8.70 6.30 11.01
CA VAL A 197 8.56 5.61 9.71
C VAL A 197 7.20 5.93 9.11
N ASN A 198 7.15 5.96 7.79
CA ASN A 198 5.87 6.06 7.07
C ASN A 198 5.29 4.67 6.88
N PRO A 199 3.96 4.51 6.99
CA PRO A 199 3.25 3.27 6.76
C PRO A 199 3.37 2.76 5.31
#